data_9a9772bf755ba2bb085019f30468812f
#
_entry.id   9a9772bf755ba2bb085019f30468812f
#
_cell.length_a   1.000
_cell.length_b   1.000
_cell.length_c   1.000
_cell.angle_alpha   90.00
_cell.angle_beta   90.00
_cell.angle_gamma   90.00
#
_symmetry.space_group_name_H-M   'P 1'
#
loop_
_entity.id
_entity.type
_entity.pdbx_description
1 polymer ?
#
loop_
_entity_poly.entity_id
_entity_poly.type
_entity_poly.pdbx_seq_one_letter_code
_entity_poly.pdbx_strand_id
1 'polypeptide(L)'
;MRYLDFKRFSIYYDPYLIIFITLLSIIGLFFLYSASDGNSSVLIKQSIFVFFGLILMIVLSQPDPQIYYSYSGFFLLISVILVFIAIFFGPEINGAKRWISFGFVSLQPSELCKIFLPLFIASYLYGAKLPINLKNTFLTICLIFVVFFIVSSQPDLGTGIVILLSGLYVLFLAGLSWTFIGTSLAIFIISLPFLWNNFLEPFQRQRIATLFNPDLDPFGSAWNITQSKIAIGSGGILGKGFGEGTQSHLNFLPETETDFIFAVIAEEFGLVGLTILMGLYFFIFIRCFYLSINARDRFCRLVIGGLSLVFISTLFINIGMVIGLLPVVGMPLPLISQGGSSLISFYIAFGIIISMASHKKLVPR
;
A
#
# COMPACT_ATOMS: atom_id res chain seq x y z
N MET A 1 -10.37 -16.49 17.25
CA MET A 1 -10.20 -15.15 17.82
C MET A 1 -10.25 -15.24 19.32
N ARG A 2 -9.28 -14.66 19.99
CA ARG A 2 -9.20 -14.65 21.44
C ARG A 2 -9.32 -13.20 21.93
N TYR A 3 -10.01 -12.99 23.04
CA TYR A 3 -9.96 -11.78 23.83
C TYR A 3 -9.28 -12.13 25.15
N LEU A 4 -8.43 -11.27 25.65
CA LEU A 4 -7.89 -11.35 27.00
C LEU A 4 -8.81 -10.53 27.90
N ASP A 5 -9.47 -11.21 28.82
CA ASP A 5 -10.36 -10.57 29.79
C ASP A 5 -9.57 -10.29 31.06
N PHE A 6 -9.08 -9.08 31.18
CA PHE A 6 -8.57 -8.56 32.44
C PHE A 6 -9.74 -7.90 33.19
N LYS A 7 -10.51 -8.63 33.93
CA LYS A 7 -11.63 -8.25 34.84
C LYS A 7 -12.44 -6.95 34.54
N ARG A 8 -12.04 -6.11 33.55
CA ARG A 8 -12.72 -4.89 33.05
C ARG A 8 -12.34 -4.42 31.65
N PHE A 9 -11.31 -5.01 31.00
CA PHE A 9 -10.88 -4.61 29.65
C PHE A 9 -10.73 -5.85 28.78
N SER A 10 -11.59 -5.99 27.76
CA SER A 10 -11.43 -6.99 26.70
C SER A 10 -10.52 -6.41 25.61
N ILE A 11 -9.35 -7.01 25.40
CA ILE A 11 -8.46 -6.64 24.30
C ILE A 11 -8.81 -7.49 23.10
N TYR A 12 -9.20 -6.84 22.00
CA TYR A 12 -9.53 -7.48 20.73
C TYR A 12 -8.28 -7.62 19.88
N TYR A 13 -7.95 -8.86 19.47
CA TYR A 13 -6.77 -9.11 18.65
C TYR A 13 -6.92 -10.37 17.78
N ASP A 14 -6.21 -10.40 16.67
CA ASP A 14 -6.00 -11.60 15.87
C ASP A 14 -4.55 -12.03 15.99
N PRO A 15 -4.22 -13.11 16.72
CA PRO A 15 -2.84 -13.50 17.00
C PRO A 15 -2.07 -13.86 15.72
N TYR A 16 -2.74 -14.42 14.72
CA TYR A 16 -2.08 -14.79 13.47
C TYR A 16 -1.64 -13.56 12.70
N LEU A 17 -2.52 -12.55 12.54
CA LEU A 17 -2.14 -11.31 11.86
C LEU A 17 -1.02 -10.58 12.61
N ILE A 18 -1.12 -10.44 13.93
CA ILE A 18 -0.10 -9.74 14.72
C ILE A 18 1.25 -10.44 14.58
N ILE A 19 1.30 -11.77 14.73
CA ILE A 19 2.55 -12.55 14.63
C ILE A 19 3.18 -12.38 13.24
N PHE A 20 2.41 -12.57 12.15
CA PHE A 20 2.96 -12.53 10.82
C PHE A 20 3.33 -11.10 10.35
N ILE A 21 2.57 -10.08 10.75
CA ILE A 21 2.93 -8.67 10.49
C ILE A 21 4.21 -8.31 11.25
N THR A 22 4.32 -8.69 12.52
CA THR A 22 5.53 -8.46 13.33
C THR A 22 6.72 -9.20 12.76
N LEU A 23 6.57 -10.46 12.36
CA LEU A 23 7.61 -11.25 11.72
C LEU A 23 8.08 -10.61 10.41
N LEU A 24 7.14 -10.19 9.56
CA LEU A 24 7.46 -9.50 8.30
C LEU A 24 8.21 -8.18 8.56
N SER A 25 7.82 -7.43 9.57
CA SER A 25 8.50 -6.17 9.94
C SER A 25 9.90 -6.41 10.50
N ILE A 26 10.11 -7.48 11.29
CA ILE A 26 11.45 -7.87 11.78
C ILE A 26 12.35 -8.28 10.61
N ILE A 27 11.82 -9.08 9.68
CA ILE A 27 12.51 -9.46 8.45
C ILE A 27 12.84 -8.21 7.62
N GLY A 28 11.92 -7.24 7.55
CA GLY A 28 12.15 -5.95 6.90
C GLY A 28 13.31 -5.17 7.52
N LEU A 29 13.40 -5.10 8.85
CA LEU A 29 14.52 -4.47 9.54
C LEU A 29 15.86 -5.18 9.24
N PHE A 30 15.84 -6.51 9.18
CA PHE A 30 17.02 -7.30 8.84
C PHE A 30 17.53 -6.99 7.42
N PHE A 31 16.64 -6.97 6.43
CA PHE A 31 17.01 -6.64 5.05
C PHE A 31 17.38 -5.17 4.87
N LEU A 32 16.71 -4.26 5.59
CA LEU A 32 17.03 -2.85 5.55
C LEU A 32 18.44 -2.58 6.10
N TYR A 33 18.89 -3.32 7.11
CA TYR A 33 20.24 -3.21 7.62
C TYR A 33 21.30 -3.55 6.55
N SER A 34 21.06 -4.60 5.76
CA SER A 34 21.92 -4.93 4.63
C SER A 34 21.82 -3.88 3.52
N ALA A 35 20.62 -3.54 3.09
CA ALA A 35 20.38 -2.57 2.01
C ALA A 35 20.94 -1.15 2.30
N SER A 36 21.15 -0.81 3.59
CA SER A 36 21.70 0.48 4.04
C SER A 36 23.20 0.43 4.37
N ASP A 37 23.92 -0.60 3.92
CA ASP A 37 25.35 -0.80 4.21
C ASP A 37 25.67 -0.75 5.71
N GLY A 38 24.77 -1.27 6.56
CA GLY A 38 24.94 -1.27 8.01
C GLY A 38 24.67 0.09 8.66
N ASN A 39 24.01 1.02 8.01
CA ASN A 39 23.71 2.34 8.56
C ASN A 39 22.75 2.28 9.76
N SER A 40 23.33 2.39 10.97
CA SER A 40 22.55 2.29 12.20
C SER A 40 21.50 3.40 12.35
N SER A 41 21.69 4.58 11.77
CA SER A 41 20.73 5.69 11.88
C SER A 41 19.43 5.38 11.11
N VAL A 42 19.52 4.75 9.95
CA VAL A 42 18.38 4.29 9.15
C VAL A 42 17.63 3.21 9.90
N LEU A 43 18.36 2.20 10.42
CA LEU A 43 17.78 1.10 11.18
C LEU A 43 17.05 1.58 12.44
N ILE A 44 17.64 2.50 13.21
CA ILE A 44 17.03 3.04 14.42
C ILE A 44 15.74 3.78 14.10
N LYS A 45 15.75 4.65 13.07
CA LYS A 45 14.54 5.37 12.63
C LYS A 45 13.43 4.41 12.23
N GLN A 46 13.73 3.41 11.41
CA GLN A 46 12.75 2.42 10.96
C GLN A 46 12.23 1.56 12.13
N SER A 47 13.11 1.17 13.07
CA SER A 47 12.72 0.42 14.28
C SER A 47 11.75 1.21 15.17
N ILE A 48 11.94 2.52 15.27
CA ILE A 48 11.02 3.42 15.98
C ILE A 48 9.65 3.42 15.29
N PHE A 49 9.61 3.54 13.95
CA PHE A 49 8.35 3.47 13.19
C PHE A 49 7.66 2.12 13.33
N VAL A 50 8.39 1.01 13.30
CA VAL A 50 7.85 -0.34 13.54
C VAL A 50 7.24 -0.44 14.92
N PHE A 51 7.96 0.00 15.97
CA PHE A 51 7.50 -0.07 17.35
C PHE A 51 6.20 0.75 17.57
N PHE A 52 6.22 2.02 17.16
CA PHE A 52 5.03 2.87 17.29
C PHE A 52 3.89 2.41 16.37
N GLY A 53 4.21 1.90 15.19
CA GLY A 53 3.23 1.35 14.27
C GLY A 53 2.50 0.11 14.85
N LEU A 54 3.22 -0.80 15.50
CA LEU A 54 2.62 -1.95 16.18
C LEU A 54 1.72 -1.52 17.34
N ILE A 55 2.14 -0.54 18.14
CA ILE A 55 1.29 0.02 19.19
C ILE A 55 0.03 0.64 18.58
N LEU A 56 0.17 1.45 17.53
CA LEU A 56 -0.95 2.09 16.85
C LEU A 56 -1.92 1.06 16.27
N MET A 57 -1.42 -0.02 15.67
CA MET A 57 -2.23 -1.14 15.18
C MET A 57 -3.07 -1.76 16.29
N ILE A 58 -2.48 -2.01 17.47
CA ILE A 58 -3.18 -2.57 18.62
C ILE A 58 -4.21 -1.56 19.16
N VAL A 59 -3.88 -0.29 19.25
CA VAL A 59 -4.80 0.76 19.71
C VAL A 59 -6.01 0.88 18.75
N LEU A 60 -5.75 0.91 17.44
CA LEU A 60 -6.81 1.00 16.42
C LEU A 60 -7.61 -0.29 16.26
N SER A 61 -7.17 -1.40 16.81
CA SER A 61 -7.96 -2.63 16.82
C SER A 61 -9.05 -2.65 17.90
N GLN A 62 -9.00 -1.73 18.88
CA GLN A 62 -9.93 -1.72 20.03
C GLN A 62 -11.30 -1.06 19.74
N PRO A 63 -11.42 0.02 18.97
CA PRO A 63 -12.70 0.66 18.71
C PRO A 63 -13.70 -0.26 18.02
N ASP A 64 -14.99 -0.15 18.35
CA ASP A 64 -16.06 -0.88 17.67
C ASP A 64 -16.15 -0.44 16.19
N PRO A 65 -16.38 -1.36 15.24
CA PRO A 65 -16.62 -1.04 13.83
C PRO A 65 -17.64 0.07 13.59
N GLN A 66 -18.59 0.27 14.49
CA GLN A 66 -19.59 1.31 14.41
C GLN A 66 -18.99 2.72 14.51
N ILE A 67 -17.88 2.89 15.24
CA ILE A 67 -17.14 4.15 15.31
C ILE A 67 -16.52 4.45 13.94
N TYR A 68 -15.85 3.48 13.33
CA TYR A 68 -15.29 3.62 12.00
C TYR A 68 -16.35 3.90 10.94
N TYR A 69 -17.51 3.25 11.05
CA TYR A 69 -18.66 3.51 10.17
C TYR A 69 -19.13 4.96 10.29
N SER A 70 -19.38 5.42 11.52
CA SER A 70 -19.93 6.75 11.78
C SER A 70 -18.99 7.89 11.42
N TYR A 71 -17.68 7.70 11.62
CA TYR A 71 -16.67 8.73 11.40
C TYR A 71 -15.89 8.55 10.08
N SER A 72 -16.27 7.60 9.21
CA SER A 72 -15.58 7.33 7.95
C SER A 72 -15.44 8.55 7.04
N GLY A 73 -16.49 9.36 6.92
CA GLY A 73 -16.48 10.61 6.16
C GLY A 73 -15.56 11.66 6.75
N PHE A 74 -15.48 11.74 8.08
CA PHE A 74 -14.60 12.66 8.78
C PHE A 74 -13.12 12.27 8.58
N PHE A 75 -12.79 10.99 8.64
CA PHE A 75 -11.43 10.50 8.37
C PHE A 75 -11.00 10.79 6.93
N LEU A 76 -11.87 10.56 5.95
CA LEU A 76 -11.59 10.90 4.56
C LEU A 76 -11.41 12.43 4.40
N LEU A 77 -12.29 13.23 4.97
CA LEU A 77 -12.20 14.69 4.89
C LEU A 77 -10.88 15.20 5.46
N ILE A 78 -10.48 14.72 6.65
CA ILE A 78 -9.19 15.08 7.25
C ILE A 78 -8.04 14.68 6.34
N SER A 79 -8.04 13.47 5.79
CA SER A 79 -6.95 13.04 4.91
C SER A 79 -6.84 13.92 3.66
N VAL A 80 -7.94 14.32 3.06
CA VAL A 80 -7.98 15.25 1.91
C VAL A 80 -7.52 16.66 2.30
N ILE A 81 -7.94 17.17 3.46
CA ILE A 81 -7.46 18.47 3.97
C ILE A 81 -5.95 18.44 4.18
N LEU A 82 -5.41 17.36 4.75
CA LEU A 82 -3.96 17.20 4.92
C LEU A 82 -3.23 17.15 3.56
N VAL A 83 -3.82 16.54 2.53
CA VAL A 83 -3.28 16.59 1.15
C VAL A 83 -3.20 18.03 0.66
N PHE A 84 -4.24 18.85 0.85
CA PHE A 84 -4.21 20.26 0.50
C PHE A 84 -3.16 21.04 1.31
N ILE A 85 -3.02 20.77 2.61
CA ILE A 85 -1.96 21.37 3.43
C ILE A 85 -0.56 21.03 2.86
N ALA A 86 -0.34 19.78 2.43
CA ALA A 86 0.93 19.40 1.80
C ALA A 86 1.17 20.12 0.47
N ILE A 87 0.13 20.34 -0.36
CA ILE A 87 0.22 21.08 -1.63
C ILE A 87 0.65 22.53 -1.39
N PHE A 88 0.04 23.21 -0.44
CA PHE A 88 0.24 24.65 -0.23
C PHE A 88 1.43 24.98 0.68
N PHE A 89 1.68 24.17 1.71
CA PHE A 89 2.63 24.46 2.78
C PHE A 89 3.75 23.41 2.90
N GLY A 90 3.70 22.32 2.15
CA GLY A 90 4.69 21.25 2.20
C GLY A 90 6.05 21.66 1.59
N PRO A 91 7.16 21.06 2.08
CA PRO A 91 8.46 21.23 1.44
C PRO A 91 8.46 20.61 0.05
N GLU A 92 9.15 21.25 -0.88
CA GLU A 92 9.37 20.72 -2.21
C GLU A 92 10.54 19.72 -2.18
N ILE A 93 10.23 18.44 -2.42
CA ILE A 93 11.21 17.35 -2.47
C ILE A 93 11.10 16.69 -3.84
N ASN A 94 12.20 16.64 -4.58
CA ASN A 94 12.24 16.07 -5.93
C ASN A 94 11.19 16.69 -6.88
N GLY A 95 10.99 18.00 -6.80
CA GLY A 95 10.03 18.73 -7.65
C GLY A 95 8.56 18.54 -7.29
N ALA A 96 8.24 17.98 -6.11
CA ALA A 96 6.87 17.75 -5.69
C ALA A 96 6.63 18.07 -4.20
N LYS A 97 5.47 18.65 -3.90
CA LYS A 97 5.02 18.98 -2.53
C LYS A 97 4.04 17.92 -2.03
N ARG A 98 4.57 16.80 -1.51
CA ARG A 98 3.79 15.62 -1.09
C ARG A 98 3.83 15.37 0.41
N TRP A 99 4.75 16.02 1.12
CA TRP A 99 5.08 15.75 2.50
C TRP A 99 4.71 16.89 3.42
N ILE A 100 4.27 16.56 4.63
CA ILE A 100 4.18 17.49 5.75
C ILE A 100 5.31 17.11 6.71
N SER A 101 6.27 18.03 6.94
CA SER A 101 7.38 17.76 7.83
C SER A 101 7.08 18.28 9.23
N PHE A 102 7.22 17.39 10.22
CA PHE A 102 7.13 17.70 11.65
C PHE A 102 8.52 17.61 12.34
N GLY A 103 9.55 18.05 11.63
CA GLY A 103 10.93 17.96 12.09
C GLY A 103 11.52 16.57 11.85
N PHE A 104 11.42 15.67 12.80
CA PHE A 104 11.99 14.31 12.70
C PHE A 104 11.13 13.33 11.89
N VAL A 105 9.87 13.63 11.69
CA VAL A 105 8.91 12.78 10.99
C VAL A 105 8.30 13.52 9.80
N SER A 106 8.29 12.90 8.63
CA SER A 106 7.58 13.38 7.46
C SER A 106 6.37 12.51 7.21
N LEU A 107 5.20 13.12 7.14
CA LEU A 107 3.94 12.44 6.82
C LEU A 107 3.55 12.71 5.37
N GLN A 108 3.22 11.65 4.63
CA GLN A 108 2.62 11.75 3.31
C GLN A 108 1.10 11.53 3.43
N PRO A 109 0.27 12.59 3.32
CA PRO A 109 -1.16 12.46 3.58
C PRO A 109 -1.92 11.59 2.59
N SER A 110 -1.46 11.46 1.36
CA SER A 110 -2.02 10.57 0.35
C SER A 110 -2.01 9.09 0.79
N GLU A 111 -1.05 8.71 1.66
CA GLU A 111 -1.00 7.38 2.27
C GLU A 111 -2.23 7.09 3.16
N LEU A 112 -2.79 8.10 3.78
CA LEU A 112 -4.03 7.98 4.56
C LEU A 112 -5.26 7.91 3.66
N CYS A 113 -5.25 8.61 2.51
CA CYS A 113 -6.34 8.54 1.55
C CYS A 113 -6.58 7.13 1.01
N LYS A 114 -5.52 6.34 0.78
CA LYS A 114 -5.64 4.94 0.31
C LYS A 114 -6.34 4.02 1.32
N ILE A 115 -6.44 4.42 2.60
CA ILE A 115 -7.13 3.68 3.67
C ILE A 115 -8.54 4.24 3.90
N PHE A 116 -8.67 5.55 4.00
CA PHE A 116 -9.94 6.15 4.40
C PHE A 116 -10.93 6.30 3.25
N LEU A 117 -10.46 6.32 1.99
CA LEU A 117 -11.36 6.27 0.83
C LEU A 117 -12.13 4.95 0.76
N PRO A 118 -11.49 3.75 0.77
CA PRO A 118 -12.24 2.50 0.79
C PRO A 118 -13.11 2.34 2.05
N LEU A 119 -12.68 2.85 3.21
CA LEU A 119 -13.47 2.86 4.43
C LEU A 119 -14.78 3.66 4.25
N PHE A 120 -14.70 4.87 3.69
CA PHE A 120 -15.86 5.70 3.42
C PHE A 120 -16.78 5.10 2.37
N ILE A 121 -16.23 4.58 1.27
CA ILE A 121 -17.02 3.92 0.22
C ILE A 121 -17.77 2.71 0.79
N ALA A 122 -17.11 1.90 1.64
CA ALA A 122 -17.76 0.78 2.30
C ALA A 122 -18.92 1.22 3.20
N SER A 123 -18.77 2.33 3.93
CA SER A 123 -19.84 2.89 4.76
C SER A 123 -21.01 3.41 3.93
N TYR A 124 -20.72 4.10 2.83
CA TYR A 124 -21.73 4.62 1.91
C TYR A 124 -22.55 3.49 1.25
N LEU A 125 -21.88 2.40 0.87
CA LEU A 125 -22.49 1.26 0.21
C LEU A 125 -23.12 0.25 1.18
N TYR A 126 -22.97 0.41 2.49
CA TYR A 126 -23.50 -0.52 3.49
C TYR A 126 -25.01 -0.73 3.38
N GLY A 127 -25.78 0.36 3.24
CA GLY A 127 -27.23 0.34 3.10
C GLY A 127 -27.76 0.10 1.67
N ALA A 128 -26.88 0.03 0.67
CA ALA A 128 -27.30 -0.12 -0.72
C ALA A 128 -27.81 -1.53 -1.01
N LYS A 129 -28.87 -1.65 -1.85
CA LYS A 129 -29.35 -2.95 -2.33
C LYS A 129 -28.34 -3.54 -3.32
N LEU A 130 -28.23 -4.89 -3.35
CA LEU A 130 -27.42 -5.63 -4.32
C LEU A 130 -28.30 -6.12 -5.49
N PRO A 131 -27.80 -6.07 -6.73
CA PRO A 131 -26.58 -5.36 -7.18
C PRO A 131 -26.72 -3.86 -6.99
N ILE A 132 -25.56 -3.17 -6.88
CA ILE A 132 -25.53 -1.72 -6.66
C ILE A 132 -26.21 -1.02 -7.85
N ASN A 133 -27.09 -0.05 -7.56
CA ASN A 133 -27.76 0.73 -8.59
C ASN A 133 -26.77 1.71 -9.28
N LEU A 134 -27.08 2.07 -10.53
CA LEU A 134 -26.25 2.95 -11.34
C LEU A 134 -25.97 4.30 -10.69
N LYS A 135 -26.91 4.87 -9.93
CA LYS A 135 -26.71 6.13 -9.22
C LYS A 135 -25.61 6.03 -8.17
N ASN A 136 -25.65 5.00 -7.31
CA ASN A 136 -24.63 4.81 -6.27
C ASN A 136 -23.26 4.47 -6.88
N THR A 137 -23.24 3.68 -7.95
CA THR A 137 -22.01 3.38 -8.69
C THR A 137 -21.39 4.66 -9.25
N PHE A 138 -22.19 5.50 -9.92
CA PHE A 138 -21.72 6.75 -10.50
C PHE A 138 -21.18 7.72 -9.44
N LEU A 139 -21.93 7.94 -8.35
CA LEU A 139 -21.49 8.82 -7.25
C LEU A 139 -20.20 8.34 -6.61
N THR A 140 -20.05 7.04 -6.40
CA THR A 140 -18.82 6.45 -5.84
C THR A 140 -17.64 6.63 -6.79
N ILE A 141 -17.85 6.43 -8.10
CA ILE A 141 -16.81 6.63 -9.10
C ILE A 141 -16.39 8.10 -9.17
N CYS A 142 -17.33 9.03 -9.16
CA CYS A 142 -17.02 10.46 -9.11
C CYS A 142 -16.17 10.80 -7.88
N LEU A 143 -16.50 10.26 -6.71
CA LEU A 143 -15.70 10.47 -5.50
C LEU A 143 -14.29 9.91 -5.64
N ILE A 144 -14.15 8.69 -6.15
CA ILE A 144 -12.84 8.06 -6.39
C ILE A 144 -11.99 8.95 -7.30
N PHE A 145 -12.55 9.42 -8.41
CA PHE A 145 -11.84 10.28 -9.35
C PHE A 145 -11.48 11.65 -8.73
N VAL A 146 -12.35 12.25 -7.92
CA VAL A 146 -12.05 13.51 -7.22
C VAL A 146 -10.81 13.34 -6.34
N VAL A 147 -10.76 12.29 -5.50
CA VAL A 147 -9.60 12.04 -4.63
C VAL A 147 -8.35 11.69 -5.45
N PHE A 148 -8.51 10.89 -6.51
CA PHE A 148 -7.43 10.56 -7.45
C PHE A 148 -6.82 11.82 -8.08
N PHE A 149 -7.63 12.72 -8.63
CA PHE A 149 -7.15 13.95 -9.26
C PHE A 149 -6.46 14.89 -8.26
N ILE A 150 -6.99 15.02 -7.04
CA ILE A 150 -6.35 15.81 -5.98
C ILE A 150 -4.94 15.27 -5.67
N VAL A 151 -4.76 13.97 -5.56
CA VAL A 151 -3.44 13.37 -5.27
C VAL A 151 -2.54 13.41 -6.50
N SER A 152 -3.07 13.16 -7.69
CA SER A 152 -2.30 13.24 -8.94
C SER A 152 -1.78 14.65 -9.24
N SER A 153 -2.44 15.71 -8.72
CA SER A 153 -1.95 17.09 -8.84
C SER A 153 -0.67 17.35 -8.03
N GLN A 154 -0.29 16.44 -7.12
CA GLN A 154 1.00 16.45 -6.42
C GLN A 154 2.14 15.76 -7.20
N PRO A 155 2.14 15.65 -8.50
CA PRO A 155 2.82 14.72 -9.43
C PRO A 155 3.06 13.30 -8.89
N ASP A 156 2.14 12.77 -8.05
CA ASP A 156 2.22 11.45 -7.42
C ASP A 156 1.25 10.45 -8.09
N LEU A 157 1.59 10.05 -9.31
CA LEU A 157 0.75 9.13 -10.08
C LEU A 157 0.69 7.73 -9.45
N GLY A 158 1.78 7.27 -8.85
CA GLY A 158 1.85 5.95 -8.22
C GLY A 158 0.84 5.79 -7.10
N THR A 159 0.92 6.66 -6.09
CA THR A 159 -0.03 6.66 -4.98
C THR A 159 -1.46 6.97 -5.46
N GLY A 160 -1.62 7.86 -6.46
CA GLY A 160 -2.91 8.14 -7.08
C GLY A 160 -3.56 6.88 -7.66
N ILE A 161 -2.82 6.06 -8.41
CA ILE A 161 -3.33 4.78 -8.97
C ILE A 161 -3.77 3.83 -7.85
N VAL A 162 -2.99 3.71 -6.76
CA VAL A 162 -3.39 2.85 -5.64
C VAL A 162 -4.65 3.37 -4.94
N ILE A 163 -4.82 4.68 -4.80
CA ILE A 163 -6.04 5.28 -4.28
C ILE A 163 -7.23 4.98 -5.19
N LEU A 164 -7.07 5.14 -6.51
CA LEU A 164 -8.10 4.76 -7.48
C LEU A 164 -8.47 3.28 -7.35
N LEU A 165 -7.49 2.39 -7.33
CA LEU A 165 -7.69 0.96 -7.15
C LEU A 165 -8.37 0.65 -5.81
N SER A 166 -8.01 1.34 -4.73
CA SER A 166 -8.58 1.11 -3.39
C SER A 166 -10.11 1.31 -3.37
N GLY A 167 -10.60 2.35 -4.04
CA GLY A 167 -12.02 2.60 -4.20
C GLY A 167 -12.70 1.58 -5.12
N LEU A 168 -12.06 1.23 -6.24
CA LEU A 168 -12.57 0.24 -7.19
C LEU A 168 -12.67 -1.16 -6.58
N TYR A 169 -11.76 -1.55 -5.69
CA TYR A 169 -11.84 -2.82 -4.97
C TYR A 169 -13.10 -2.93 -4.11
N VAL A 170 -13.45 -1.87 -3.40
CA VAL A 170 -14.68 -1.86 -2.60
C VAL A 170 -15.92 -1.93 -3.50
N LEU A 171 -15.94 -1.20 -4.61
CA LEU A 171 -17.02 -1.29 -5.60
C LEU A 171 -17.16 -2.70 -6.19
N PHE A 172 -16.04 -3.32 -6.55
CA PHE A 172 -16.01 -4.69 -7.06
C PHE A 172 -16.57 -5.68 -6.04
N LEU A 173 -16.08 -5.64 -4.80
CA LEU A 173 -16.55 -6.49 -3.70
C LEU A 173 -18.02 -6.24 -3.32
N ALA A 174 -18.52 -5.04 -3.56
CA ALA A 174 -19.91 -4.68 -3.35
C ALA A 174 -20.85 -5.15 -4.47
N GLY A 175 -20.34 -5.88 -5.48
CA GLY A 175 -21.15 -6.50 -6.52
C GLY A 175 -21.36 -5.62 -7.76
N LEU A 176 -20.31 -4.96 -8.22
CA LEU A 176 -20.32 -4.26 -9.50
C LEU A 176 -20.57 -5.25 -10.66
N SER A 177 -21.43 -4.88 -11.61
CA SER A 177 -21.76 -5.77 -12.74
C SER A 177 -20.56 -5.96 -13.69
N TRP A 178 -20.38 -7.18 -14.19
CA TRP A 178 -19.33 -7.50 -15.18
C TRP A 178 -19.45 -6.67 -16.46
N THR A 179 -20.68 -6.36 -16.87
CA THR A 179 -20.93 -5.48 -18.02
C THR A 179 -20.34 -4.09 -17.76
N PHE A 180 -20.53 -3.53 -16.55
CA PHE A 180 -19.98 -2.23 -16.19
C PHE A 180 -18.45 -2.26 -16.19
N ILE A 181 -17.84 -3.33 -15.65
CA ILE A 181 -16.38 -3.50 -15.65
C ILE A 181 -15.85 -3.54 -17.08
N GLY A 182 -16.46 -4.34 -17.94
CA GLY A 182 -16.05 -4.47 -19.35
C GLY A 182 -16.20 -3.16 -20.13
N THR A 183 -17.32 -2.44 -19.96
CA THR A 183 -17.52 -1.14 -20.61
C THR A 183 -16.54 -0.08 -20.09
N SER A 184 -16.28 -0.02 -18.79
CA SER A 184 -15.31 0.90 -18.20
C SER A 184 -13.90 0.63 -18.70
N LEU A 185 -13.50 -0.64 -18.79
CA LEU A 185 -12.20 -1.04 -19.35
C LEU A 185 -12.09 -0.65 -20.83
N ALA A 186 -13.13 -0.87 -21.62
CA ALA A 186 -13.14 -0.46 -23.04
C ALA A 186 -13.00 1.06 -23.18
N ILE A 187 -13.74 1.84 -22.39
CA ILE A 187 -13.64 3.31 -22.37
C ILE A 187 -12.23 3.74 -21.99
N PHE A 188 -11.63 3.11 -20.96
CA PHE A 188 -10.26 3.41 -20.52
C PHE A 188 -9.25 3.15 -21.66
N ILE A 189 -9.33 2.00 -22.33
CA ILE A 189 -8.43 1.68 -23.46
C ILE A 189 -8.57 2.69 -24.59
N ILE A 190 -9.81 3.06 -24.96
CA ILE A 190 -10.08 4.06 -26.00
C ILE A 190 -9.55 5.45 -25.59
N SER A 191 -9.57 5.77 -24.29
CA SER A 191 -9.09 7.06 -23.78
C SER A 191 -7.56 7.15 -23.64
N LEU A 192 -6.81 6.04 -23.74
CA LEU A 192 -5.35 6.02 -23.58
C LEU A 192 -4.60 7.02 -24.46
N PRO A 193 -4.88 7.20 -25.76
CA PRO A 193 -4.19 8.20 -26.58
C PRO A 193 -4.43 9.63 -26.10
N PHE A 194 -5.65 9.93 -25.64
CA PHE A 194 -6.00 11.24 -25.09
C PHE A 194 -5.29 11.47 -23.75
N LEU A 195 -5.28 10.49 -22.85
CA LEU A 195 -4.61 10.55 -21.55
C LEU A 195 -3.09 10.72 -21.74
N TRP A 196 -2.51 10.01 -22.69
CA TRP A 196 -1.10 10.13 -23.02
C TRP A 196 -0.70 11.56 -23.41
N ASN A 197 -1.49 12.21 -24.27
CA ASN A 197 -1.13 13.51 -24.81
C ASN A 197 -1.48 14.68 -23.90
N ASN A 198 -2.52 14.57 -23.06
CA ASN A 198 -3.08 15.71 -22.33
C ASN A 198 -2.98 15.60 -20.81
N PHE A 199 -2.82 14.40 -20.26
CA PHE A 199 -2.88 14.19 -18.82
C PHE A 199 -1.53 13.86 -18.19
N LEU A 200 -0.68 13.08 -18.88
CA LEU A 200 0.62 12.68 -18.35
C LEU A 200 1.64 13.80 -18.47
N GLU A 201 2.37 14.04 -17.39
CA GLU A 201 3.53 14.94 -17.38
C GLU A 201 4.69 14.36 -18.20
N PRO A 202 5.60 15.20 -18.74
CA PRO A 202 6.72 14.74 -19.56
C PRO A 202 7.56 13.65 -18.92
N PHE A 203 7.88 13.78 -17.62
CA PHE A 203 8.67 12.77 -16.89
C PHE A 203 7.92 11.44 -16.70
N GLN A 204 6.58 11.47 -16.58
CA GLN A 204 5.76 10.26 -16.49
C GLN A 204 5.71 9.52 -17.84
N ARG A 205 5.58 10.25 -18.94
CA ARG A 205 5.67 9.69 -20.29
C ARG A 205 7.05 9.07 -20.55
N GLN A 206 8.12 9.75 -20.11
CA GLN A 206 9.48 9.23 -20.23
C GLN A 206 9.62 7.90 -19.49
N ARG A 207 9.14 7.79 -18.24
CA ARG A 207 9.17 6.54 -17.47
C ARG A 207 8.42 5.39 -18.14
N ILE A 208 7.31 5.66 -18.78
CA ILE A 208 6.56 4.64 -19.55
C ILE A 208 7.30 4.30 -20.84
N ALA A 209 7.85 5.29 -21.55
CA ALA A 209 8.59 5.07 -22.79
C ALA A 209 9.87 4.26 -22.54
N THR A 210 10.61 4.55 -21.46
CA THR A 210 11.83 3.81 -21.06
C THR A 210 11.56 2.37 -20.68
N LEU A 211 10.35 2.02 -20.25
CA LEU A 211 9.98 0.62 -20.02
C LEU A 211 10.04 -0.22 -21.31
N PHE A 212 9.65 0.39 -22.45
CA PHE A 212 9.64 -0.29 -23.74
C PHE A 212 10.95 -0.08 -24.53
N ASN A 213 11.62 1.03 -24.30
CA ASN A 213 12.90 1.36 -24.92
C ASN A 213 13.88 1.95 -23.89
N PRO A 214 14.70 1.10 -23.24
CA PRO A 214 15.65 1.52 -22.21
C PRO A 214 16.71 2.52 -22.70
N ASP A 215 17.00 2.56 -24.00
CA ASP A 215 17.99 3.45 -24.57
C ASP A 215 17.59 4.94 -24.51
N LEU A 216 16.33 5.25 -24.23
CA LEU A 216 15.84 6.63 -24.08
C LEU A 216 16.32 7.31 -22.79
N ASP A 217 16.68 6.55 -21.76
CA ASP A 217 17.16 7.07 -20.48
C ASP A 217 18.15 6.10 -19.82
N PRO A 218 19.32 5.88 -20.42
CA PRO A 218 20.24 4.83 -20.01
C PRO A 218 20.87 5.05 -18.63
N PHE A 219 20.82 6.28 -18.08
CA PHE A 219 21.37 6.62 -16.76
C PHE A 219 20.32 7.00 -15.70
N GLY A 220 19.04 7.00 -16.05
CA GLY A 220 17.93 7.31 -15.16
C GLY A 220 17.08 6.09 -14.81
N SER A 221 15.79 6.14 -15.11
CA SER A 221 14.86 5.05 -14.74
C SER A 221 15.17 3.71 -15.42
N ALA A 222 15.74 3.70 -16.63
CA ALA A 222 16.17 2.47 -17.28
C ALA A 222 17.37 1.82 -16.58
N TRP A 223 18.30 2.64 -16.06
CA TRP A 223 19.43 2.14 -15.27
C TRP A 223 18.93 1.33 -14.05
N ASN A 224 18.02 1.91 -13.28
CA ASN A 224 17.51 1.27 -12.08
C ASN A 224 16.85 -0.08 -12.37
N ILE A 225 16.02 -0.15 -13.44
CA ILE A 225 15.38 -1.39 -13.88
C ILE A 225 16.44 -2.41 -14.36
N THR A 226 17.44 -1.97 -15.09
CA THR A 226 18.48 -2.87 -15.60
C THR A 226 19.32 -3.44 -14.46
N GLN A 227 19.78 -2.59 -13.53
CA GLN A 227 20.55 -3.03 -12.38
C GLN A 227 19.73 -3.93 -11.43
N SER A 228 18.45 -3.64 -11.22
CA SER A 228 17.59 -4.52 -10.42
C SER A 228 17.40 -5.91 -11.07
N LYS A 229 17.24 -5.98 -12.39
CA LYS A 229 17.18 -7.27 -13.12
C LYS A 229 18.49 -8.05 -13.02
N ILE A 230 19.64 -7.36 -13.10
CA ILE A 230 20.97 -7.99 -12.94
C ILE A 230 21.11 -8.51 -11.50
N ALA A 231 20.71 -7.72 -10.49
CA ALA A 231 20.74 -8.14 -9.09
C ALA A 231 19.89 -9.40 -8.87
N ILE A 232 18.63 -9.39 -9.30
CA ILE A 232 17.72 -10.54 -9.19
C ILE A 232 18.30 -11.78 -9.89
N GLY A 233 18.79 -11.62 -11.14
CA GLY A 233 19.34 -12.73 -11.92
C GLY A 233 20.62 -13.28 -11.31
N SER A 234 21.46 -12.45 -10.70
CA SER A 234 22.72 -12.86 -10.09
C SER A 234 22.54 -13.60 -8.76
N GLY A 235 21.40 -13.45 -8.08
CA GLY A 235 21.11 -14.16 -6.83
C GLY A 235 20.87 -15.67 -6.99
N GLY A 236 20.45 -16.12 -8.17
CA GLY A 236 20.22 -17.54 -8.43
C GLY A 236 19.21 -18.19 -7.47
N ILE A 237 19.46 -19.42 -7.06
CA ILE A 237 18.54 -20.18 -6.19
C ILE A 237 18.77 -19.83 -4.71
N LEU A 238 20.00 -19.81 -4.24
CA LEU A 238 20.35 -19.66 -2.82
C LEU A 238 20.78 -18.23 -2.42
N GLY A 239 21.00 -17.35 -3.40
CA GLY A 239 21.57 -16.04 -3.17
C GLY A 239 23.09 -16.04 -3.04
N LYS A 240 23.65 -14.83 -2.91
CA LYS A 240 25.10 -14.63 -2.70
C LYS A 240 25.50 -14.71 -1.22
N GLY A 241 24.56 -14.50 -0.32
CA GLY A 241 24.77 -14.37 1.12
C GLY A 241 24.43 -12.98 1.63
N PHE A 242 24.14 -12.86 2.91
CA PHE A 242 23.79 -11.61 3.57
C PHE A 242 24.95 -10.61 3.50
N GLY A 243 24.71 -9.41 3.00
CA GLY A 243 25.74 -8.37 2.83
C GLY A 243 26.71 -8.61 1.67
N GLU A 244 26.51 -9.66 0.84
CA GLU A 244 27.39 -10.03 -0.28
C GLU A 244 26.78 -9.59 -1.64
N GLY A 245 25.78 -8.74 -1.64
CA GLY A 245 25.13 -8.19 -2.82
C GLY A 245 26.06 -7.23 -3.56
N THR A 246 26.50 -7.57 -4.77
CA THR A 246 27.42 -6.69 -5.53
C THR A 246 26.72 -5.50 -6.18
N GLN A 247 25.46 -5.64 -6.59
CA GLN A 247 24.71 -4.53 -7.22
C GLN A 247 24.24 -3.51 -6.18
N SER A 248 23.88 -3.97 -4.98
CA SER A 248 23.45 -3.11 -3.88
C SER A 248 24.62 -2.37 -3.23
N HIS A 249 25.67 -3.09 -2.81
CA HIS A 249 26.77 -2.52 -2.02
C HIS A 249 27.82 -1.75 -2.85
N LEU A 250 27.90 -1.96 -4.17
CA LEU A 250 28.76 -1.16 -5.04
C LEU A 250 28.07 0.10 -5.61
N ASN A 251 26.90 0.46 -5.09
CA ASN A 251 26.12 1.63 -5.48
C ASN A 251 25.70 1.65 -6.97
N PHE A 252 25.61 0.46 -7.62
CA PHE A 252 25.07 0.37 -8.97
C PHE A 252 23.53 0.51 -8.98
N LEU A 253 22.87 0.11 -7.91
CA LEU A 253 21.43 0.21 -7.74
C LEU A 253 21.11 1.34 -6.75
N PRO A 254 20.56 2.48 -7.20
CA PRO A 254 20.07 3.52 -6.30
C PRO A 254 18.76 3.11 -5.62
N GLU A 255 18.38 3.82 -4.55
CA GLU A 255 17.13 3.60 -3.81
C GLU A 255 16.95 2.15 -3.29
N THR A 256 18.07 1.49 -2.93
CA THR A 256 18.09 0.12 -2.38
C THR A 256 17.30 -0.01 -1.08
N GLU A 257 17.27 1.03 -0.26
CA GLU A 257 16.56 1.05 1.02
C GLU A 257 15.04 1.21 0.87
N THR A 258 14.60 1.80 -0.23
CA THR A 258 13.21 2.21 -0.47
C THR A 258 12.53 1.33 -1.52
N ASP A 259 12.64 1.71 -2.78
CA ASP A 259 11.84 1.15 -3.87
C ASP A 259 12.36 -0.19 -4.38
N PHE A 260 13.68 -0.40 -4.32
CA PHE A 260 14.37 -1.56 -4.90
C PHE A 260 14.87 -2.59 -3.87
N ILE A 261 14.42 -2.51 -2.61
CA ILE A 261 14.83 -3.47 -1.56
C ILE A 261 14.52 -4.93 -1.94
N PHE A 262 13.47 -5.16 -2.75
CA PHE A 262 13.14 -6.49 -3.27
C PHE A 262 14.28 -7.07 -4.13
N ALA A 263 14.99 -6.23 -4.91
CA ALA A 263 16.14 -6.68 -5.70
C ALA A 263 17.33 -7.07 -4.81
N VAL A 264 17.56 -6.31 -3.70
CA VAL A 264 18.59 -6.65 -2.70
C VAL A 264 18.30 -8.01 -2.06
N ILE A 265 17.06 -8.23 -1.62
CA ILE A 265 16.63 -9.52 -1.06
C ILE A 265 16.84 -10.66 -2.06
N ALA A 266 16.50 -10.41 -3.34
CA ALA A 266 16.68 -11.39 -4.41
C ALA A 266 18.16 -11.72 -4.66
N GLU A 267 19.03 -10.72 -4.62
CA GLU A 267 20.47 -10.90 -4.83
C GLU A 267 21.11 -11.69 -3.67
N GLU A 268 20.77 -11.33 -2.42
CA GLU A 268 21.38 -11.91 -1.23
C GLU A 268 20.85 -13.29 -0.86
N PHE A 269 19.53 -13.53 -1.03
CA PHE A 269 18.87 -14.76 -0.58
C PHE A 269 18.27 -15.59 -1.72
N GLY A 270 18.39 -15.14 -2.95
CA GLY A 270 17.96 -15.85 -4.14
C GLY A 270 16.47 -16.19 -4.17
N LEU A 271 16.14 -17.19 -4.99
CA LEU A 271 14.77 -17.65 -5.16
C LEU A 271 14.17 -18.20 -3.85
N VAL A 272 14.97 -18.85 -3.01
CA VAL A 272 14.50 -19.42 -1.73
C VAL A 272 14.06 -18.30 -0.80
N GLY A 273 14.87 -17.25 -0.61
CA GLY A 273 14.49 -16.11 0.22
C GLY A 273 13.23 -15.39 -0.29
N LEU A 274 13.15 -15.19 -1.62
CA LEU A 274 11.95 -14.60 -2.23
C LEU A 274 10.71 -15.48 -2.03
N THR A 275 10.82 -16.80 -2.15
CA THR A 275 9.68 -17.70 -1.96
C THR A 275 9.16 -17.65 -0.53
N ILE A 276 10.05 -17.62 0.47
CA ILE A 276 9.67 -17.47 1.89
C ILE A 276 9.00 -16.13 2.12
N LEU A 277 9.58 -15.06 1.60
CA LEU A 277 9.03 -13.71 1.72
C LEU A 277 7.63 -13.60 1.11
N MET A 278 7.47 -14.07 -0.12
CA MET A 278 6.17 -14.11 -0.81
C MET A 278 5.16 -14.97 -0.06
N GLY A 279 5.60 -16.10 0.50
CA GLY A 279 4.77 -16.96 1.34
C GLY A 279 4.19 -16.22 2.55
N LEU A 280 4.99 -15.36 3.22
CA LEU A 280 4.53 -14.53 4.34
C LEU A 280 3.49 -13.49 3.89
N TYR A 281 3.72 -12.79 2.78
CA TYR A 281 2.75 -11.84 2.23
C TYR A 281 1.43 -12.52 1.86
N PHE A 282 1.50 -13.66 1.17
CA PHE A 282 0.30 -14.42 0.81
C PHE A 282 -0.42 -14.97 2.03
N PHE A 283 0.30 -15.40 3.07
CA PHE A 283 -0.33 -15.83 4.31
C PHE A 283 -1.12 -14.70 4.98
N ILE A 284 -0.54 -13.50 5.09
CA ILE A 284 -1.23 -12.32 5.63
C ILE A 284 -2.47 -12.01 4.78
N PHE A 285 -2.33 -12.00 3.45
CA PHE A 285 -3.46 -11.75 2.54
C PHE A 285 -4.57 -12.79 2.68
N ILE A 286 -4.24 -14.08 2.66
CA ILE A 286 -5.22 -15.18 2.83
C ILE A 286 -5.90 -15.08 4.18
N ARG A 287 -5.17 -14.72 5.25
CA ARG A 287 -5.75 -14.51 6.57
C ARG A 287 -6.75 -13.36 6.56
N CYS A 288 -6.40 -12.22 5.97
CA CYS A 288 -7.32 -11.09 5.82
C CYS A 288 -8.54 -11.46 4.97
N PHE A 289 -8.36 -12.20 3.88
CA PHE A 289 -9.45 -12.67 3.03
C PHE A 289 -10.40 -13.62 3.78
N TYR A 290 -9.85 -14.55 4.55
CA TYR A 290 -10.64 -15.40 5.43
C TYR A 290 -11.45 -14.59 6.47
N LEU A 291 -10.85 -13.55 7.06
CA LEU A 291 -11.53 -12.65 7.98
C LEU A 291 -12.64 -11.85 7.28
N SER A 292 -12.43 -11.44 6.04
CA SER A 292 -13.44 -10.75 5.23
C SER A 292 -14.66 -11.62 4.98
N ILE A 293 -14.49 -12.89 4.59
CA ILE A 293 -15.61 -13.83 4.36
C ILE A 293 -16.40 -14.06 5.64
N ASN A 294 -15.72 -14.18 6.79
CA ASN A 294 -16.32 -14.44 8.08
C ASN A 294 -16.68 -13.17 8.87
N ALA A 295 -16.68 -12.02 8.22
CA ALA A 295 -16.96 -10.74 8.86
C ALA A 295 -18.42 -10.65 9.34
N ARG A 296 -18.63 -9.90 10.43
CA ARG A 296 -19.91 -9.70 11.14
C ARG A 296 -21.03 -9.19 10.24
N ASP A 297 -20.71 -8.25 9.38
CA ASP A 297 -21.66 -7.57 8.51
C ASP A 297 -20.99 -7.15 7.19
N ARG A 298 -21.80 -6.59 6.29
CA ARG A 298 -21.35 -6.17 4.96
C ARG A 298 -20.31 -5.06 5.00
N PHE A 299 -20.43 -4.09 5.91
CA PHE A 299 -19.46 -3.01 6.06
C PHE A 299 -18.08 -3.57 6.41
N CYS A 300 -18.00 -4.39 7.46
CA CYS A 300 -16.76 -5.04 7.87
C CYS A 300 -16.15 -5.88 6.74
N ARG A 301 -16.99 -6.64 6.01
CA ARG A 301 -16.56 -7.44 4.86
C ARG A 301 -15.91 -6.59 3.78
N LEU A 302 -16.53 -5.49 3.39
CA LEU A 302 -16.05 -4.59 2.34
C LEU A 302 -14.74 -3.89 2.77
N VAL A 303 -14.65 -3.44 4.02
CA VAL A 303 -13.45 -2.78 4.56
C VAL A 303 -12.27 -3.75 4.60
N ILE A 304 -12.45 -4.94 5.21
CA ILE A 304 -11.38 -5.93 5.30
C ILE A 304 -10.92 -6.34 3.89
N GLY A 305 -11.87 -6.67 3.01
CA GLY A 305 -11.55 -7.09 1.64
C GLY A 305 -10.87 -5.98 0.83
N GLY A 306 -11.38 -4.75 0.90
CA GLY A 306 -10.80 -3.60 0.21
C GLY A 306 -9.38 -3.30 0.66
N LEU A 307 -9.13 -3.18 1.97
CA LEU A 307 -7.80 -2.92 2.52
C LEU A 307 -6.81 -4.08 2.25
N SER A 308 -7.29 -5.32 2.26
CA SER A 308 -6.45 -6.49 1.91
C SER A 308 -6.01 -6.46 0.45
N LEU A 309 -6.90 -6.05 -0.45
CA LEU A 309 -6.57 -5.88 -1.87
C LEU A 309 -5.62 -4.70 -2.09
N VAL A 310 -5.72 -3.61 -1.33
CA VAL A 310 -4.74 -2.51 -1.34
C VAL A 310 -3.35 -3.02 -0.93
N PHE A 311 -3.26 -3.78 0.14
CA PHE A 311 -1.99 -4.34 0.61
C PHE A 311 -1.31 -5.23 -0.44
N ILE A 312 -2.04 -6.19 -0.99
CA ILE A 312 -1.47 -7.13 -1.95
C ILE A 312 -1.18 -6.46 -3.31
N SER A 313 -1.99 -5.49 -3.75
CA SER A 313 -1.73 -4.76 -4.98
C SER A 313 -0.50 -3.84 -4.87
N THR A 314 -0.26 -3.22 -3.71
CA THR A 314 0.96 -2.43 -3.47
C THR A 314 2.20 -3.32 -3.57
N LEU A 315 2.15 -4.53 -3.02
CA LEU A 315 3.21 -5.55 -3.19
C LEU A 315 3.46 -5.84 -4.67
N PHE A 316 2.41 -6.17 -5.44
CA PHE A 316 2.57 -6.50 -6.86
C PHE A 316 3.04 -5.33 -7.71
N ILE A 317 2.64 -4.09 -7.39
CA ILE A 317 3.13 -2.90 -8.08
C ILE A 317 4.63 -2.71 -7.81
N ASN A 318 5.09 -2.83 -6.55
CA ASN A 318 6.51 -2.75 -6.23
C ASN A 318 7.31 -3.83 -6.97
N ILE A 319 6.92 -5.10 -6.84
CA ILE A 319 7.61 -6.19 -7.54
C ILE A 319 7.59 -5.97 -9.05
N GLY A 320 6.44 -5.60 -9.62
CA GLY A 320 6.28 -5.35 -11.05
C GLY A 320 7.21 -4.27 -11.59
N MET A 321 7.46 -3.19 -10.81
CA MET A 321 8.41 -2.16 -11.22
C MET A 321 9.86 -2.64 -11.08
N VAL A 322 10.20 -3.39 -10.02
CA VAL A 322 11.56 -3.90 -9.79
C VAL A 322 11.98 -4.92 -10.85
N ILE A 323 11.06 -5.79 -11.29
CA ILE A 323 11.33 -6.76 -12.38
C ILE A 323 11.14 -6.15 -13.78
N GLY A 324 10.71 -4.88 -13.87
CA GLY A 324 10.54 -4.15 -15.12
C GLY A 324 9.34 -4.61 -15.96
N LEU A 325 8.24 -5.02 -15.30
CA LEU A 325 6.92 -5.22 -15.92
C LEU A 325 6.05 -3.96 -15.85
N LEU A 326 6.32 -3.09 -14.88
CA LEU A 326 5.64 -1.82 -14.68
C LEU A 326 6.67 -0.67 -14.68
N PRO A 327 6.25 0.54 -15.07
CA PRO A 327 7.14 1.70 -14.98
C PRO A 327 7.49 2.00 -13.52
N VAL A 328 8.65 2.60 -13.30
CA VAL A 328 9.09 3.00 -11.94
C VAL A 328 8.19 4.12 -11.44
N VAL A 329 7.38 3.82 -10.43
CA VAL A 329 6.41 4.77 -9.86
C VAL A 329 6.77 5.24 -8.45
N GLY A 330 7.85 4.70 -7.87
CA GLY A 330 8.33 5.10 -6.55
C GLY A 330 7.41 4.60 -5.41
N MET A 331 7.19 3.31 -5.36
CA MET A 331 6.34 2.70 -4.33
C MET A 331 7.12 1.71 -3.48
N PRO A 332 7.20 1.94 -2.15
CA PRO A 332 7.94 1.06 -1.27
C PRO A 332 7.25 -0.30 -1.10
N LEU A 333 8.05 -1.34 -0.84
CA LEU A 333 7.56 -2.67 -0.49
C LEU A 333 6.87 -2.64 0.89
N PRO A 334 5.58 -3.02 1.00
CA PRO A 334 4.81 -2.89 2.24
C PRO A 334 5.48 -3.56 3.44
N LEU A 335 5.60 -2.86 4.57
CA LEU A 335 6.17 -3.32 5.86
C LEU A 335 7.67 -3.65 5.85
N ILE A 336 8.36 -3.56 4.72
CA ILE A 336 9.80 -3.90 4.59
C ILE A 336 10.63 -2.66 4.25
N SER A 337 10.30 -1.98 3.14
CA SER A 337 11.08 -0.80 2.69
C SER A 337 11.15 0.29 3.75
N GLN A 338 12.22 1.08 3.69
CA GLN A 338 12.29 2.34 4.40
C GLN A 338 11.16 3.25 3.94
N GLY A 339 10.32 3.68 4.88
CA GLY A 339 9.18 4.55 4.55
C GLY A 339 8.25 4.75 5.72
N GLY A 340 8.53 5.74 6.58
CA GLY A 340 7.77 5.98 7.80
C GLY A 340 6.26 6.11 7.57
N SER A 341 5.83 6.93 6.60
CA SER A 341 4.40 7.15 6.31
C SER A 341 3.71 5.94 5.73
N SER A 342 4.33 5.25 4.78
CA SER A 342 3.77 4.04 4.17
C SER A 342 3.66 2.91 5.21
N LEU A 343 4.70 2.73 6.02
CA LEU A 343 4.70 1.75 7.11
C LEU A 343 3.57 2.01 8.10
N ILE A 344 3.45 3.24 8.62
CA ILE A 344 2.40 3.63 9.57
C ILE A 344 1.01 3.45 8.94
N SER A 345 0.84 3.79 7.65
CA SER A 345 -0.44 3.61 6.97
C SER A 345 -0.88 2.15 6.94
N PHE A 346 0.03 1.20 6.68
CA PHE A 346 -0.31 -0.22 6.73
C PHE A 346 -0.63 -0.71 8.13
N TYR A 347 0.06 -0.22 9.17
CA TYR A 347 -0.32 -0.55 10.55
C TYR A 347 -1.70 -0.01 10.92
N ILE A 348 -2.07 1.19 10.45
CA ILE A 348 -3.44 1.73 10.59
C ILE A 348 -4.44 0.81 9.88
N ALA A 349 -4.16 0.41 8.63
CA ALA A 349 -5.02 -0.49 7.87
C ALA A 349 -5.23 -1.83 8.59
N PHE A 350 -4.16 -2.45 9.09
CA PHE A 350 -4.27 -3.72 9.83
C PHE A 350 -4.97 -3.55 11.18
N GLY A 351 -4.78 -2.44 11.89
CA GLY A 351 -5.54 -2.13 13.10
C GLY A 351 -7.05 -2.08 12.83
N ILE A 352 -7.46 -1.39 11.77
CA ILE A 352 -8.86 -1.34 11.31
C ILE A 352 -9.35 -2.74 10.91
N ILE A 353 -8.57 -3.52 10.16
CA ILE A 353 -8.93 -4.90 9.78
C ILE A 353 -9.18 -5.76 11.02
N ILE A 354 -8.31 -5.70 12.02
CA ILE A 354 -8.46 -6.46 13.27
C ILE A 354 -9.70 -6.02 14.03
N SER A 355 -9.98 -4.72 14.14
CA SER A 355 -11.21 -4.20 14.73
C SER A 355 -12.45 -4.78 14.03
N MET A 356 -12.53 -4.66 12.70
CA MET A 356 -13.65 -5.16 11.90
C MET A 356 -13.87 -6.68 12.05
N ALA A 357 -12.79 -7.42 12.26
CA ALA A 357 -12.83 -8.88 12.38
C ALA A 357 -13.14 -9.38 13.79
N SER A 358 -12.74 -8.64 14.83
CA SER A 358 -12.76 -9.12 16.22
C SER A 358 -14.07 -8.87 16.94
N HIS A 359 -14.79 -7.81 16.61
CA HIS A 359 -16.07 -7.46 17.22
C HIS A 359 -17.21 -8.29 16.62
N LYS A 360 -17.46 -9.49 17.16
CA LYS A 360 -18.62 -10.32 16.77
C LYS A 360 -19.88 -9.77 17.45
N LYS A 361 -21.02 -9.76 16.73
CA LYS A 361 -22.32 -9.60 17.39
C LYS A 361 -22.48 -10.77 18.37
N LEU A 362 -22.69 -10.46 19.65
CA LEU A 362 -23.31 -11.41 20.55
C LEU A 362 -24.73 -11.62 20.00
N VAL A 363 -24.98 -12.74 19.31
CA VAL A 363 -26.34 -13.15 18.97
C VAL A 363 -27.01 -13.43 20.30
N PRO A 364 -28.08 -12.70 20.70
CA PRO A 364 -28.86 -13.11 21.83
C PRO A 364 -29.40 -14.51 21.51
N ARG A 365 -29.11 -15.49 22.37
CA ARG A 365 -29.74 -16.81 22.31
C ARG A 365 -31.21 -16.68 22.62
#